data_4709e7f285cd0b83745859abb73908ac
#
_entry.id   4709e7f285cd0b83745859abb73908ac
#
_cell.length_a   1.000
_cell.length_b   1.000
_cell.length_c   1.000
_cell.angle_alpha   90.00
_cell.angle_beta   90.00
_cell.angle_gamma   90.00
#
_symmetry.space_group_name_H-M   'P 1'
#
loop_
_entity.id
_entity.type
_entity.pdbx_description
1 polymer ?
#
loop_
_entity_poly.entity_id
_entity_poly.type
_entity_poly.pdbx_seq_one_letter_code
_entity_poly.pdbx_strand_id
1 'polypeptide(L)'
;MRSIELDDRDRAILRELMRDGRLSNVDLAERVGLSASACLRRVRLMEESGVIAGYVMLLDPVAAGVEGVAYVSVTLDQQGRAALDRFERQPPPPPPLAQG
;
A
#
# COMPACT_ATOMS: atom_id res chain seq x y z
N MET A 1 7.47 18.39 4.37
CA MET A 1 7.38 17.46 3.23
C MET A 1 8.34 17.89 2.14
N ARG A 2 9.09 16.96 1.65
CA ARG A 2 10.03 17.25 0.59
C ARG A 2 9.34 17.11 -0.77
N SER A 3 9.56 18.10 -1.61
CA SER A 3 9.02 18.13 -2.96
C SER A 3 10.02 17.47 -3.91
N ILE A 4 9.55 16.63 -4.80
CA ILE A 4 10.40 16.05 -5.84
C ILE A 4 9.72 16.21 -7.17
N GLU A 5 10.54 16.26 -8.22
CA GLU A 5 10.02 16.28 -9.56
C GLU A 5 9.87 14.85 -10.06
N LEU A 6 8.73 14.56 -10.62
CA LEU A 6 8.44 13.24 -11.14
C LEU A 6 8.77 13.20 -12.62
N ASP A 7 9.59 12.24 -13.01
CA ASP A 7 9.88 12.04 -14.41
C ASP A 7 8.98 10.92 -14.97
N ASP A 8 9.19 10.57 -16.21
CA ASP A 8 8.34 9.58 -16.89
C ASP A 8 8.42 8.21 -16.22
N ARG A 9 9.59 7.85 -15.72
CA ARG A 9 9.75 6.57 -15.04
C ARG A 9 9.00 6.54 -13.72
N ASP A 10 9.06 7.64 -13.00
CA ASP A 10 8.31 7.75 -11.75
C ASP A 10 6.81 7.63 -12.00
N ARG A 11 6.33 8.27 -13.05
CA ARG A 11 4.91 8.18 -13.39
C ARG A 11 4.52 6.78 -13.82
N ALA A 12 5.41 6.10 -14.54
CA ALA A 12 5.16 4.72 -14.92
C ALA A 12 5.07 3.82 -13.71
N ILE A 13 5.97 4.02 -12.74
CA ILE A 13 5.93 3.27 -11.49
C ILE A 13 4.60 3.49 -10.79
N LEU A 14 4.18 4.74 -10.68
CA LEU A 14 2.93 5.05 -10.00
C LEU A 14 1.74 4.41 -10.70
N ARG A 15 1.72 4.43 -12.03
CA ARG A 15 0.63 3.79 -12.76
C ARG A 15 0.55 2.31 -12.49
N GLU A 16 1.70 1.63 -12.45
CA GLU A 16 1.71 0.19 -12.19
C GLU A 16 1.28 -0.12 -10.76
N LEU A 17 1.75 0.66 -9.81
CA LEU A 17 1.36 0.46 -8.42
C LEU A 17 -0.11 0.77 -8.17
N MET A 18 -0.67 1.71 -8.91
CA MET A 18 -2.09 2.01 -8.79
C MET A 18 -2.94 0.87 -9.31
N ARG A 19 -2.43 0.12 -10.27
CA ARG A 19 -3.13 -1.05 -10.79
C ARG A 19 -2.98 -2.25 -9.87
N ASP A 20 -1.80 -2.41 -9.29
CA ASP A 20 -1.52 -3.53 -8.42
C ASP A 20 -0.47 -3.12 -7.41
N GLY A 21 -0.92 -2.70 -6.23
CA GLY A 21 -0.02 -2.25 -5.17
C GLY A 21 0.77 -3.39 -4.53
N ARG A 22 0.51 -4.64 -4.92
CA ARG A 22 1.21 -5.78 -4.36
C ARG A 22 2.35 -6.27 -5.24
N LEU A 23 2.62 -5.58 -6.34
CA LEU A 23 3.74 -5.97 -7.20
C LEU A 23 5.04 -5.99 -6.42
N SER A 24 5.82 -7.04 -6.62
CA SER A 24 7.17 -7.05 -6.07
C SER A 24 8.01 -5.99 -6.78
N ASN A 25 9.08 -5.57 -6.11
CA ASN A 25 9.96 -4.59 -6.73
C ASN A 25 10.57 -5.12 -8.04
N VAL A 26 10.88 -6.41 -8.07
CA VAL A 26 11.45 -7.01 -9.28
C VAL A 26 10.46 -6.95 -10.43
N ASP A 27 9.21 -7.32 -10.18
CA ASP A 27 8.19 -7.28 -11.22
C ASP A 27 7.90 -5.85 -11.66
N LEU A 28 7.85 -4.93 -10.71
CA LEU A 28 7.63 -3.53 -11.01
C LEU A 28 8.75 -2.98 -11.89
N ALA A 29 10.01 -3.27 -11.51
CA ALA A 29 11.16 -2.81 -12.27
C ALA A 29 11.12 -3.30 -13.70
N GLU A 30 10.76 -4.56 -13.87
CA GLU A 30 10.66 -5.14 -15.20
C GLU A 30 9.62 -4.42 -16.05
N ARG A 31 8.48 -4.12 -15.46
CA ARG A 31 7.40 -3.46 -16.20
C ARG A 31 7.75 -2.05 -16.63
N VAL A 32 8.54 -1.36 -15.83
CA VAL A 32 8.89 0.04 -16.14
C VAL A 32 10.27 0.17 -16.80
N GLY A 33 10.95 -0.94 -17.05
CA GLY A 33 12.23 -0.92 -17.75
C GLY A 33 13.38 -0.40 -16.93
N LEU A 34 13.39 -0.69 -15.64
CA LEU A 34 14.46 -0.28 -14.73
C LEU A 34 15.10 -1.50 -14.09
N SER A 35 16.33 -1.33 -13.60
CA SER A 35 16.90 -2.34 -12.74
C SER A 35 16.15 -2.36 -11.41
N ALA A 36 16.23 -3.48 -10.70
CA ALA A 36 15.55 -3.60 -9.43
C ALA A 36 16.03 -2.54 -8.43
N SER A 37 17.32 -2.27 -8.40
CA SER A 37 17.86 -1.28 -7.46
C SER A 37 17.44 0.13 -7.82
N ALA A 38 17.41 0.46 -9.10
CA ALA A 38 16.97 1.79 -9.53
C ALA A 38 15.49 1.99 -9.24
N CYS A 39 14.69 0.97 -9.47
CA CYS A 39 13.26 1.02 -9.19
C CYS A 39 13.01 1.22 -7.70
N LEU A 40 13.69 0.44 -6.86
CA LEU A 40 13.54 0.54 -5.43
C LEU A 40 13.90 1.93 -4.92
N ARG A 41 14.97 2.49 -5.42
CA ARG A 41 15.39 3.82 -5.01
C ARG A 41 14.31 4.86 -5.34
N ARG A 42 13.73 4.77 -6.52
CA ARG A 42 12.67 5.71 -6.92
C ARG A 42 11.43 5.55 -6.06
N VAL A 43 11.04 4.32 -5.80
CA VAL A 43 9.87 4.07 -4.96
C VAL A 43 10.10 4.65 -3.56
N ARG A 44 11.27 4.42 -2.99
CA ARG A 44 11.57 4.94 -1.66
C ARG A 44 11.57 6.45 -1.61
N LEU A 45 12.10 7.09 -2.62
CA LEU A 45 12.08 8.55 -2.68
C LEU A 45 10.65 9.07 -2.75
N MET A 46 9.81 8.42 -3.51
CA MET A 46 8.41 8.84 -3.60
C MET A 46 7.65 8.58 -2.30
N GLU A 47 8.01 7.52 -1.59
CA GLU A 47 7.43 7.28 -0.28
C GLU A 47 7.88 8.33 0.74
N GLU A 48 9.15 8.62 0.75
CA GLU A 48 9.70 9.59 1.70
C GLU A 48 9.20 10.99 1.46
N SER A 49 8.97 11.34 0.20
CA SER A 49 8.50 12.68 -0.15
C SER A 49 7.00 12.85 0.04
N GLY A 50 6.29 11.75 0.27
CA GLY A 50 4.85 11.80 0.45
C GLY A 50 4.05 11.66 -0.84
N VAL A 51 4.72 11.52 -1.98
CA VAL A 51 4.00 11.27 -3.24
C VAL A 51 3.23 9.95 -3.13
N ILE A 52 3.89 8.93 -2.60
CA ILE A 52 3.18 7.71 -2.21
C ILE A 52 2.86 7.85 -0.74
N ALA A 53 1.61 8.12 -0.45
CA ALA A 53 1.19 8.35 0.93
C ALA A 53 1.03 7.04 1.70
N GLY A 54 0.77 5.96 0.99
CA GLY A 54 0.62 4.68 1.64
C GLY A 54 -0.02 3.69 0.70
N TYR A 55 -0.18 2.50 1.21
CA TYR A 55 -0.82 1.40 0.48
C TYR A 55 -2.03 0.97 1.26
N VAL A 56 -3.12 0.74 0.56
CA VAL A 56 -4.38 0.38 1.22
C VAL A 56 -4.85 -0.95 0.68
N MET A 57 -5.49 -1.69 1.55
CA MET A 57 -6.15 -2.92 1.18
C MET A 57 -7.64 -2.65 1.18
N LEU A 58 -8.27 -3.01 0.08
CA LEU A 58 -9.72 -2.88 -0.01
C LEU A 58 -10.33 -4.24 0.28
N LEU A 59 -11.29 -4.24 1.18
CA LEU A 59 -12.04 -5.44 1.51
C LEU A 59 -13.44 -5.30 0.97
N ASP A 60 -13.93 -6.37 0.40
CA ASP A 60 -15.35 -6.47 0.12
C ASP A 60 -15.99 -6.95 1.42
N PRO A 61 -16.78 -6.12 2.11
CA PRO A 61 -17.31 -6.51 3.41
C PRO A 61 -18.18 -7.75 3.34
N VAL A 62 -18.90 -7.92 2.25
CA VAL A 62 -19.78 -9.08 2.11
C VAL A 62 -18.95 -10.34 1.91
N ALA A 63 -18.00 -10.30 1.00
CA ALA A 63 -17.15 -11.46 0.72
C ALA A 63 -16.29 -11.83 1.91
N ALA A 64 -15.85 -10.83 2.67
CA ALA A 64 -15.03 -11.07 3.85
C ALA A 64 -15.83 -11.48 5.07
N GLY A 65 -17.16 -11.34 5.00
CA GLY A 65 -18.02 -11.69 6.14
C GLY A 65 -17.89 -10.72 7.29
N VAL A 66 -17.48 -9.49 7.02
CA VAL A 66 -17.27 -8.50 8.06
C VAL A 66 -17.97 -7.22 7.67
N GLU A 67 -18.78 -6.70 8.59
CA GLU A 67 -19.50 -5.46 8.35
C GLU A 67 -18.90 -4.36 9.22
N GLY A 68 -18.96 -3.14 8.69
CA GLY A 68 -18.52 -1.98 9.46
C GLY A 68 -17.03 -1.89 9.64
N VAL A 69 -16.28 -2.64 8.85
CA VAL A 69 -14.82 -2.58 8.92
C VAL A 69 -14.35 -1.33 8.21
N ALA A 70 -13.54 -0.55 8.91
CA ALA A 70 -12.91 0.61 8.30
C ALA A 70 -11.75 0.13 7.43
N TYR A 71 -11.49 0.87 6.39
CA TYR A 71 -10.32 0.58 5.58
C TYR A 71 -9.07 0.88 6.39
N VAL A 72 -8.11 -0.02 6.30
CA VAL A 72 -6.87 0.12 7.02
C VAL A 72 -5.78 0.48 6.04
N SER A 73 -5.16 1.63 6.24
CA SER A 73 -3.97 2.01 5.49
C SER A 73 -2.80 1.25 6.04
N VAL A 74 -2.11 0.55 5.16
CA VAL A 74 -0.92 -0.19 5.56
C VAL A 74 0.27 0.47 4.86
N THR A 75 1.15 1.03 5.67
CA THR A 75 2.37 1.60 5.15
C THR A 75 3.53 0.69 5.47
N LEU A 76 4.63 0.87 4.75
CA LEU A 76 5.80 0.06 4.98
C LEU A 76 6.75 0.66 6.01
N ASP A 77 6.39 1.81 6.56
CA ASP A 77 7.22 2.48 7.54
C ASP A 77 6.83 2.06 8.96
N GLN A 78 7.55 2.58 9.94
CA GLN A 78 7.30 2.24 11.33
C GLN A 78 5.94 2.69 11.81
N GLN A 79 5.48 3.82 11.31
CA GLN A 79 4.17 4.31 11.71
C GLN A 79 3.06 3.37 11.25
N GLY A 80 3.20 2.86 10.04
CA GLY A 80 2.25 1.91 9.53
C GLY A 80 2.22 0.64 10.36
N ARG A 81 3.40 0.17 10.76
CA ARG A 81 3.47 -1.02 11.60
C ARG A 81 2.86 -0.78 12.96
N ALA A 82 3.12 0.37 13.55
CA ALA A 82 2.54 0.69 14.85
C ALA A 82 1.03 0.76 14.77
N ALA A 83 0.51 1.35 13.71
CA ALA A 83 -0.93 1.43 13.54
C ALA A 83 -1.54 0.04 13.36
N LEU A 84 -0.88 -0.81 12.60
CA LEU A 84 -1.35 -2.17 12.39
C LEU A 84 -1.31 -2.97 13.68
N ASP A 85 -0.25 -2.82 14.47
CA ASP A 85 -0.14 -3.49 15.76
C ASP A 85 -1.27 -3.08 16.68
N ARG A 86 -1.59 -1.81 16.73
CA ARG A 86 -2.68 -1.33 17.57
C ARG A 86 -4.01 -1.92 17.12
N PHE A 87 -4.21 -1.99 15.81
CA PHE A 87 -5.42 -2.57 15.27
C PHE A 87 -5.53 -4.04 15.65
N GLU A 88 -4.43 -4.78 15.56
CA GLU A 88 -4.44 -6.20 15.87
C GLU A 88 -4.60 -6.48 17.35
N ARG A 89 -4.16 -5.57 18.22
CA ARG A 89 -4.31 -5.75 19.66
C ARG A 89 -5.70 -5.49 20.13
N GLN A 90 -6.46 -4.71 19.40
CA GLN A 90 -7.83 -4.49 19.77
C GLN A 90 -8.63 -5.73 19.45
N PRO A 91 -9.50 -6.16 20.37
CA PRO A 91 -10.35 -7.29 20.02
C PRO A 91 -11.16 -6.92 18.78
N PRO A 92 -11.18 -7.77 17.79
CA PRO A 92 -11.96 -7.46 16.62
C PRO A 92 -13.43 -7.42 16.99
N PRO A 93 -14.22 -6.60 16.32
CA PRO A 93 -15.65 -6.66 16.54
C PRO A 93 -16.13 -8.06 16.21
N PRO A 94 -17.14 -8.54 16.89
CA PRO A 94 -17.67 -9.87 16.58
C PRO A 94 -18.11 -9.89 15.12
N PRO A 95 -17.88 -11.01 14.44
CA PRO A 95 -18.36 -11.12 13.07
C PRO A 95 -19.86 -10.92 13.03
N PRO A 96 -20.37 -10.41 11.93
CA PRO A 96 -21.81 -10.26 11.82
C PRO A 96 -22.50 -11.61 12.03
N LEU A 97 -23.54 -11.58 12.80
CA LEU A 97 -24.28 -12.80 13.05
C LEU A 97 -24.97 -13.27 11.79
N ALA A 98 -25.16 -14.54 11.73
CA ALA A 98 -25.91 -15.17 10.63
C ALA A 98 -25.23 -14.93 9.31
N GLN A 99 -23.98 -14.74 9.37
CA GLN A 99 -23.22 -14.59 8.15
C GLN A 99 -22.78 -15.93 7.65
N GLY A 100 -23.45 -16.84 8.00
CA GLY A 100 -23.11 -18.16 7.52
C GLY A 100 -22.93 -18.15 6.04
#